data_d4e62ba3c18d3c60be9c066ff3dae485
#
_entry.id   d4e62ba3c18d3c60be9c066ff3dae485
#
_cell.length_a   1.000
_cell.length_b   1.000
_cell.length_c   1.000
_cell.angle_alpha   90.00
_cell.angle_beta   90.00
_cell.angle_gamma   90.00
#
_symmetry.space_group_name_H-M   'P 1'
#
loop_
_entity.id
_entity.type
_entity.pdbx_description
1 polymer ?
#
loop_
_entity_poly.entity_id
_entity_poly.type
_entity_poly.pdbx_seq_one_letter_code
_entity_poly.pdbx_strand_id
1 'polypeptide(L)'
;YVMRQTAATIKNSIPDANVIFIDKERMEFSEIIDEQTLYRYVCNHLSANPNYLFIDEVQEINHFQLALRSLLNERKCDIYCSGSNAKILSGDLSTFLSGRSINIHVHGLNFKEFLQFYKLSPSRDSMRKFLLRGGMPYLVNLPMQREIAFEYLRNVYSTILLKDVVAHQAIRDVSFLQNLCQFIADNVGSLFSVKNISDYLKSQRISKPVS
;
A
#
# COMPACT_ATOMS: atom_id res chain seq x y z
N TYR A 1 5.91 -7.05 3.39
CA TYR A 1 6.20 -8.49 3.20
C TYR A 1 7.01 -8.76 1.93
N VAL A 2 6.55 -8.36 0.75
CA VAL A 2 7.23 -8.58 -0.55
C VAL A 2 8.65 -8.03 -0.54
N MET A 3 8.85 -6.80 -0.05
CA MET A 3 10.19 -6.19 0.04
C MET A 3 11.16 -7.02 0.89
N ARG A 4 10.69 -7.59 2.02
CA ARG A 4 11.53 -8.46 2.86
C ARG A 4 11.91 -9.77 2.17
N GLN A 5 10.98 -10.34 1.36
CA GLN A 5 11.28 -11.51 0.53
C GLN A 5 12.32 -11.17 -0.54
N THR A 6 12.16 -10.03 -1.23
CA THR A 6 13.12 -9.55 -2.24
C THR A 6 14.50 -9.36 -1.62
N ALA A 7 14.59 -8.71 -0.48
CA ALA A 7 15.84 -8.52 0.27
C ALA A 7 16.50 -9.85 0.65
N ALA A 8 15.71 -10.82 1.12
CA ALA A 8 16.20 -12.17 1.42
C ALA A 8 16.69 -12.90 0.16
N THR A 9 15.98 -12.79 -0.95
CA THR A 9 16.39 -13.39 -2.23
C THR A 9 17.70 -12.79 -2.73
N ILE A 10 17.88 -11.48 -2.63
CA ILE A 10 19.14 -10.80 -2.98
C ILE A 10 20.30 -11.34 -2.13
N LYS A 11 20.12 -11.40 -0.80
CA LYS A 11 21.15 -11.93 0.10
C LYS A 11 21.53 -13.38 -0.18
N ASN A 12 20.53 -14.20 -0.56
CA ASN A 12 20.81 -15.61 -0.93
C ASN A 12 21.54 -15.74 -2.26
N SER A 13 21.26 -14.84 -3.22
CA SER A 13 21.88 -14.87 -4.55
C SER A 13 23.24 -14.17 -4.60
N ILE A 14 23.43 -13.17 -3.74
CA ILE A 14 24.66 -12.37 -3.64
C ILE A 14 25.05 -12.32 -2.15
N PRO A 15 25.85 -13.29 -1.66
CA PRO A 15 26.15 -13.41 -0.23
C PRO A 15 26.77 -12.16 0.39
N ASP A 16 27.60 -11.44 -0.39
CA ASP A 16 28.27 -10.22 0.05
C ASP A 16 27.41 -8.94 -0.11
N ALA A 17 26.16 -9.06 -0.56
CA ALA A 17 25.28 -7.92 -0.73
C ALA A 17 25.03 -7.20 0.61
N ASN A 18 25.27 -5.90 0.63
CA ASN A 18 24.89 -5.04 1.73
C ASN A 18 23.43 -4.60 1.55
N VAL A 19 22.57 -5.03 2.45
CA VAL A 19 21.15 -4.69 2.43
C VAL A 19 20.83 -3.72 3.57
N ILE A 20 20.49 -2.50 3.20
CA ILE A 20 20.02 -1.44 4.11
C ILE A 20 18.49 -1.44 4.05
N PHE A 21 17.81 -1.71 5.18
CA PHE A 21 16.35 -1.78 5.24
C PHE A 21 15.82 -0.76 6.24
N ILE A 22 15.10 0.25 5.75
CA ILE A 22 14.45 1.32 6.51
C ILE A 22 12.94 1.03 6.51
N ASP A 23 12.36 0.88 7.69
CA ASP A 23 10.92 0.63 7.89
C ASP A 23 10.36 1.79 8.71
N LYS A 24 9.68 2.72 8.09
CA LYS A 24 9.20 3.95 8.73
C LYS A 24 8.09 3.73 9.77
N GLU A 25 7.53 2.52 9.83
CA GLU A 25 6.62 2.16 10.93
C GLU A 25 7.36 1.83 12.25
N ARG A 26 8.69 1.67 12.19
CA ARG A 26 9.50 1.33 13.36
C ARG A 26 10.14 2.56 14.00
N MET A 27 10.09 2.65 15.31
CA MET A 27 10.69 3.73 16.10
C MET A 27 12.20 3.91 15.87
N GLU A 28 12.90 2.84 15.52
CA GLU A 28 14.33 2.83 15.18
C GLU A 28 14.68 3.85 14.08
N PHE A 29 13.75 4.12 13.16
CA PHE A 29 13.95 5.03 12.03
C PHE A 29 13.18 6.35 12.17
N SER A 30 12.69 6.67 13.37
CA SER A 30 11.91 7.90 13.63
C SER A 30 12.68 9.18 13.30
N GLU A 31 14.01 9.18 13.45
CA GLU A 31 14.88 10.33 13.17
C GLU A 31 15.10 10.58 11.66
N ILE A 32 14.74 9.65 10.80
CA ILE A 32 14.82 9.85 9.35
C ILE A 32 13.55 10.57 8.88
N ILE A 33 13.53 11.90 8.98
CA ILE A 33 12.35 12.72 8.74
C ILE A 33 12.35 13.44 7.39
N ASP A 34 13.52 13.62 6.78
CA ASP A 34 13.72 14.38 5.56
C ASP A 34 14.82 13.80 4.66
N GLU A 35 15.02 14.45 3.50
CA GLU A 35 16.03 14.03 2.52
C GLU A 35 17.46 14.03 3.06
N GLN A 36 17.79 14.96 3.98
CA GLN A 36 19.15 15.10 4.50
C GLN A 36 19.47 13.97 5.48
N THR A 37 18.54 13.69 6.39
CA THR A 37 18.67 12.60 7.37
C THR A 37 18.67 11.25 6.67
N LEU A 38 17.82 11.06 5.66
CA LEU A 38 17.81 9.86 4.82
C LEU A 38 19.14 9.66 4.09
N TYR A 39 19.61 10.68 3.37
CA TYR A 39 20.85 10.59 2.62
C TYR A 39 22.04 10.29 3.52
N ARG A 40 22.16 10.99 4.66
CA ARG A 40 23.23 10.78 5.64
C ARG A 40 23.18 9.37 6.23
N TYR A 41 21.98 8.91 6.61
CA TYR A 41 21.81 7.55 7.12
C TYR A 41 22.29 6.50 6.12
N VAL A 42 21.83 6.58 4.88
CA VAL A 42 22.23 5.63 3.84
C VAL A 42 23.75 5.68 3.61
N CYS A 43 24.36 6.87 3.45
CA CYS A 43 25.80 7.00 3.23
C CYS A 43 26.63 6.40 4.35
N ASN A 44 26.19 6.49 5.59
CA ASN A 44 26.89 5.91 6.75
C ASN A 44 26.80 4.38 6.81
N HIS A 45 25.85 3.77 6.06
CA HIS A 45 25.65 2.32 6.04
C HIS A 45 26.08 1.67 4.71
N LEU A 46 26.63 2.44 3.77
CA LEU A 46 27.19 1.88 2.52
C LEU A 46 28.44 1.06 2.82
N SER A 47 28.63 0.02 2.03
CA SER A 47 29.85 -0.80 2.03
C SER A 47 30.54 -0.76 0.67
N ALA A 48 31.72 -1.38 0.57
CA ALA A 48 32.43 -1.59 -0.69
C ALA A 48 31.74 -2.61 -1.60
N ASN A 49 30.83 -3.42 -1.04
CA ASN A 49 30.05 -4.44 -1.75
C ASN A 49 28.83 -3.82 -2.43
N PRO A 50 28.12 -4.56 -3.31
CA PRO A 50 26.86 -4.10 -3.89
C PRO A 50 25.85 -3.73 -2.80
N ASN A 51 25.36 -2.51 -2.85
CA ASN A 51 24.43 -1.97 -1.87
C ASN A 51 23.00 -2.00 -2.40
N TYR A 52 22.07 -2.42 -1.57
CA TYR A 52 20.63 -2.48 -1.85
C TYR A 52 19.88 -1.75 -0.75
N LEU A 53 19.21 -0.68 -1.10
CA LEU A 53 18.42 0.14 -0.18
C LEU A 53 16.94 -0.21 -0.32
N PHE A 54 16.31 -0.57 0.80
CA PHE A 54 14.88 -0.81 0.92
C PHE A 54 14.27 0.22 1.86
N ILE A 55 13.23 0.92 1.42
CA ILE A 55 12.51 1.90 2.23
C ILE A 55 11.02 1.57 2.20
N ASP A 56 10.48 1.15 3.34
CA ASP A 56 9.05 0.91 3.53
C ASP A 56 8.37 2.17 4.04
N GLU A 57 7.20 2.51 3.48
CA GLU A 57 6.43 3.73 3.74
C GLU A 57 7.27 5.01 3.48
N VAL A 58 7.89 5.09 2.31
CA VAL A 58 8.82 6.18 1.94
C VAL A 58 8.18 7.57 1.99
N GLN A 59 6.86 7.70 1.85
CA GLN A 59 6.13 8.97 1.95
C GLN A 59 6.15 9.60 3.35
N GLU A 60 6.53 8.85 4.37
CA GLU A 60 6.72 9.37 5.74
C GLU A 60 8.03 10.19 5.88
N ILE A 61 8.84 10.26 4.81
CA ILE A 61 10.07 11.05 4.77
C ILE A 61 9.83 12.27 3.87
N ASN A 62 9.96 13.48 4.42
CA ASN A 62 9.79 14.68 3.65
C ASN A 62 10.85 14.79 2.54
N HIS A 63 10.43 15.19 1.35
CA HIS A 63 11.31 15.42 0.19
C HIS A 63 12.24 14.22 -0.14
N PHE A 64 11.86 13.01 0.22
CA PHE A 64 12.65 11.77 -0.01
C PHE A 64 13.17 11.65 -1.44
N GLN A 65 12.44 12.19 -2.43
CA GLN A 65 12.78 12.15 -3.84
C GLN A 65 14.16 12.78 -4.12
N LEU A 66 14.53 13.83 -3.37
CA LEU A 66 15.84 14.50 -3.51
C LEU A 66 16.97 13.57 -3.10
N ALA A 67 16.82 12.87 -1.98
CA ALA A 67 17.80 11.88 -1.52
C ALA A 67 17.94 10.72 -2.50
N LEU A 68 16.80 10.15 -2.96
CA LEU A 68 16.81 9.06 -3.94
C LEU A 68 17.53 9.46 -5.24
N ARG A 69 17.22 10.66 -5.75
CA ARG A 69 17.86 11.17 -6.96
C ARG A 69 19.39 11.33 -6.80
N SER A 70 19.84 11.81 -5.65
CA SER A 70 21.28 11.93 -5.35
C SER A 70 21.95 10.57 -5.31
N LEU A 71 21.39 9.62 -4.57
CA LEU A 71 21.90 8.25 -4.47
C LEU A 71 21.98 7.53 -5.82
N LEU A 72 20.95 7.71 -6.67
CA LEU A 72 20.90 7.17 -8.04
C LEU A 72 21.94 7.81 -8.97
N ASN A 73 22.13 9.15 -8.89
CA ASN A 73 23.11 9.85 -9.69
C ASN A 73 24.54 9.44 -9.34
N GLU A 74 24.77 9.17 -8.07
CA GLU A 74 26.08 8.72 -7.56
C GLU A 74 26.29 7.20 -7.71
N ARG A 75 25.25 6.47 -8.20
CA ARG A 75 25.27 5.01 -8.38
C ARG A 75 25.69 4.24 -7.11
N LYS A 76 25.24 4.73 -5.95
CA LYS A 76 25.65 4.19 -4.65
C LYS A 76 24.94 2.89 -4.29
N CYS A 77 23.70 2.72 -4.72
CA CYS A 77 22.90 1.54 -4.40
C CYS A 77 21.72 1.37 -5.37
N ASP A 78 21.23 0.14 -5.46
CA ASP A 78 19.93 -0.14 -6.05
C ASP A 78 18.83 0.15 -5.01
N ILE A 79 17.76 0.81 -5.43
CA ILE A 79 16.73 1.34 -4.52
C ILE A 79 15.38 0.70 -4.76
N TYR A 80 14.77 0.21 -3.68
CA TYR A 80 13.44 -0.35 -3.62
C TYR A 80 12.62 0.44 -2.59
N CYS A 81 11.54 1.07 -3.04
CA CYS A 81 10.66 1.82 -2.16
C CYS A 81 9.25 1.25 -2.21
N SER A 82 8.59 1.20 -1.08
CA SER A 82 7.14 0.98 -1.01
C SER A 82 6.44 2.18 -0.40
N GLY A 83 5.17 2.28 -0.68
CA GLY A 83 4.29 3.25 -0.06
C GLY A 83 2.86 3.10 -0.55
N SER A 84 1.93 3.46 0.31
CA SER A 84 0.49 3.32 0.09
C SER A 84 -0.15 4.55 -0.55
N ASN A 85 0.59 5.66 -0.68
CA ASN A 85 0.03 6.95 -1.05
C ASN A 85 -0.03 7.17 -2.56
N ALA A 86 -1.13 7.77 -3.03
CA ALA A 86 -1.31 8.26 -4.40
C ALA A 86 -0.19 9.19 -4.89
N LYS A 87 0.54 9.88 -4.01
CA LYS A 87 1.72 10.70 -4.36
C LYS A 87 2.88 9.88 -4.93
N ILE A 88 3.02 8.62 -4.52
CA ILE A 88 4.03 7.70 -5.08
C ILE A 88 3.55 7.15 -6.42
N LEU A 89 2.22 6.98 -6.56
CA LEU A 89 1.56 6.51 -7.78
C LEU A 89 1.39 7.64 -8.82
N SER A 90 1.49 8.90 -8.41
CA SER A 90 1.43 10.03 -9.34
C SER A 90 2.66 10.03 -10.24
N GLY A 91 2.47 10.34 -11.51
CA GLY A 91 3.56 10.45 -12.49
C GLY A 91 4.69 11.40 -12.11
N ASP A 92 4.51 12.18 -11.04
CA ASP A 92 5.46 13.13 -10.49
C ASP A 92 6.76 12.44 -10.05
N LEU A 93 6.68 11.28 -9.39
CA LEU A 93 7.88 10.55 -8.97
C LEU A 93 8.65 10.00 -10.18
N SER A 94 7.96 9.42 -11.15
CA SER A 94 8.58 8.93 -12.39
C SER A 94 9.26 10.06 -13.16
N THR A 95 8.60 11.22 -13.25
CA THR A 95 9.13 12.41 -13.89
C THR A 95 10.34 12.94 -13.11
N PHE A 96 10.26 12.98 -11.78
CA PHE A 96 11.33 13.45 -10.91
C PHE A 96 12.58 12.56 -10.99
N LEU A 97 12.40 11.26 -11.08
CA LEU A 97 13.49 10.28 -11.23
C LEU A 97 13.95 10.11 -12.68
N SER A 98 13.39 10.91 -13.61
CA SER A 98 13.84 10.98 -15.02
C SER A 98 13.82 9.61 -15.73
N GLY A 99 12.77 8.81 -15.52
CA GLY A 99 12.61 7.49 -16.16
C GLY A 99 13.55 6.39 -15.62
N ARG A 100 14.20 6.61 -14.48
CA ARG A 100 15.09 5.62 -13.84
C ARG A 100 14.38 4.74 -12.81
N SER A 101 13.07 4.66 -12.86
CA SER A 101 12.26 3.86 -11.94
C SER A 101 11.28 2.98 -12.68
N ILE A 102 10.97 1.85 -12.09
CA ILE A 102 9.95 0.92 -12.55
C ILE A 102 8.90 0.80 -11.44
N ASN A 103 7.64 1.04 -11.80
CA ASN A 103 6.54 0.87 -10.87
C ASN A 103 6.03 -0.58 -10.91
N ILE A 104 5.99 -1.21 -9.76
CA ILE A 104 5.44 -2.55 -9.58
C ILE A 104 4.17 -2.44 -8.73
N HIS A 105 3.03 -2.71 -9.34
CA HIS A 105 1.75 -2.74 -8.64
C HIS A 105 1.56 -4.09 -7.95
N VAL A 106 1.44 -4.07 -6.62
CA VAL A 106 1.15 -5.26 -5.81
C VAL A 106 -0.35 -5.28 -5.51
N HIS A 107 -1.03 -6.27 -6.09
CA HIS A 107 -2.45 -6.50 -5.86
C HIS A 107 -2.69 -7.52 -4.75
N GLY A 108 -3.92 -7.57 -4.25
CA GLY A 108 -4.37 -8.70 -3.45
C GLY A 108 -4.31 -10.01 -4.24
N LEU A 109 -4.39 -11.14 -3.53
CA LEU A 109 -4.34 -12.47 -4.15
C LEU A 109 -5.44 -12.62 -5.21
N ASN A 110 -5.09 -13.10 -6.39
CA ASN A 110 -6.06 -13.61 -7.35
C ASN A 110 -6.56 -15.01 -6.91
N PHE A 111 -7.55 -15.56 -7.60
CA PHE A 111 -8.14 -16.85 -7.21
C PHE A 111 -7.13 -18.01 -7.20
N LYS A 112 -6.22 -18.06 -8.17
CA LYS A 112 -5.18 -19.10 -8.22
C LYS A 112 -4.22 -18.99 -7.04
N GLU A 113 -3.77 -17.80 -6.72
CA GLU A 113 -2.93 -17.52 -5.55
C GLU A 113 -3.66 -17.80 -4.25
N PHE A 114 -4.95 -17.44 -4.16
CA PHE A 114 -5.79 -17.79 -3.02
C PHE A 114 -5.84 -19.29 -2.79
N LEU A 115 -6.05 -20.10 -3.84
CA LEU A 115 -6.04 -21.54 -3.73
C LEU A 115 -4.72 -22.08 -3.18
N GLN A 116 -3.59 -21.54 -3.66
CA GLN A 116 -2.26 -21.91 -3.19
C GLN A 116 -2.05 -21.54 -1.71
N PHE A 117 -2.42 -20.31 -1.33
CA PHE A 117 -2.29 -19.83 0.05
C PHE A 117 -3.11 -20.65 1.04
N TYR A 118 -4.33 -21.00 0.66
CA TYR A 118 -5.25 -21.78 1.51
C TYR A 118 -5.13 -23.29 1.33
N LYS A 119 -4.22 -23.73 0.44
CA LYS A 119 -4.02 -25.17 0.09
C LYS A 119 -5.33 -25.84 -0.32
N LEU A 120 -6.12 -25.17 -1.15
CA LEU A 120 -7.42 -25.61 -1.64
C LEU A 120 -7.35 -26.07 -3.08
N SER A 121 -8.20 -27.03 -3.45
CA SER A 121 -8.45 -27.41 -4.83
C SER A 121 -9.49 -26.50 -5.49
N PRO A 122 -9.41 -26.28 -6.83
CA PRO A 122 -10.43 -25.53 -7.55
C PRO A 122 -11.81 -26.19 -7.44
N SER A 123 -12.80 -25.44 -6.96
CA SER A 123 -14.19 -25.89 -6.80
C SER A 123 -15.13 -24.70 -6.69
N ARG A 124 -16.45 -24.94 -6.79
CA ARG A 124 -17.45 -23.90 -6.51
C ARG A 124 -17.36 -23.40 -5.07
N ASP A 125 -17.06 -24.28 -4.12
CA ASP A 125 -16.92 -23.91 -2.71
C ASP A 125 -15.69 -23.03 -2.48
N SER A 126 -14.55 -23.37 -3.07
CA SER A 126 -13.34 -22.53 -2.97
C SER A 126 -13.51 -21.18 -3.65
N MET A 127 -14.23 -21.11 -4.77
CA MET A 127 -14.59 -19.84 -5.41
C MET A 127 -15.50 -18.99 -4.50
N ARG A 128 -16.51 -19.61 -3.89
CA ARG A 128 -17.38 -18.92 -2.93
C ARG A 128 -16.59 -18.36 -1.74
N LYS A 129 -15.65 -19.15 -1.20
CA LYS A 129 -14.76 -18.69 -0.13
C LYS A 129 -13.92 -17.49 -0.57
N PHE A 130 -13.37 -17.52 -1.77
CA PHE A 130 -12.61 -16.40 -2.34
C PHE A 130 -13.47 -15.13 -2.49
N LEU A 131 -14.68 -15.25 -3.03
CA LEU A 131 -15.60 -14.12 -3.18
C LEU A 131 -16.03 -13.52 -1.84
N LEU A 132 -16.13 -14.32 -0.80
CA LEU A 132 -16.50 -13.86 0.55
C LEU A 132 -15.33 -13.24 1.32
N ARG A 133 -14.12 -13.77 1.17
CA ARG A 133 -12.95 -13.33 1.95
C ARG A 133 -12.08 -12.31 1.20
N GLY A 134 -12.19 -12.29 -0.13
CA GLY A 134 -11.32 -11.46 -0.97
C GLY A 134 -9.88 -11.94 -1.01
N GLY A 135 -9.01 -11.09 -1.58
CA GLY A 135 -7.60 -11.40 -1.84
C GLY A 135 -6.61 -10.91 -0.79
N MET A 136 -7.04 -10.56 0.43
CA MET A 136 -6.12 -10.09 1.48
C MET A 136 -5.28 -11.26 2.03
N PRO A 137 -3.94 -11.26 1.85
CA PRO A 137 -3.10 -12.42 2.20
C PRO A 137 -3.15 -12.78 3.69
N TYR A 138 -3.23 -11.79 4.57
CA TYR A 138 -3.22 -12.01 6.02
C TYR A 138 -4.39 -12.87 6.52
N LEU A 139 -5.51 -12.87 5.79
CA LEU A 139 -6.69 -13.66 6.16
C LEU A 139 -6.43 -15.18 6.22
N VAL A 140 -5.36 -15.69 5.62
CA VAL A 140 -4.97 -17.10 5.74
C VAL A 140 -4.61 -17.47 7.18
N ASN A 141 -4.11 -16.51 7.95
CA ASN A 141 -3.70 -16.72 9.36
C ASN A 141 -4.88 -16.64 10.34
N LEU A 142 -6.06 -16.24 9.87
CA LEU A 142 -7.25 -16.12 10.70
C LEU A 142 -8.15 -17.34 10.57
N PRO A 143 -8.90 -17.68 11.63
CA PRO A 143 -9.88 -18.76 11.56
C PRO A 143 -10.85 -18.59 10.39
N MET A 144 -11.35 -19.70 9.85
CA MET A 144 -12.27 -19.68 8.70
C MET A 144 -13.66 -19.12 9.02
N GLN A 145 -13.91 -18.71 10.26
CA GLN A 145 -15.16 -18.09 10.69
C GLN A 145 -15.36 -16.75 9.96
N ARG A 146 -16.57 -16.58 9.44
CA ARG A 146 -16.94 -15.40 8.62
C ARG A 146 -16.82 -14.11 9.43
N GLU A 147 -17.29 -14.12 10.65
CA GLU A 147 -17.37 -12.98 11.55
C GLU A 147 -15.97 -12.36 11.78
N ILE A 148 -14.98 -13.21 12.08
CA ILE A 148 -13.59 -12.78 12.34
C ILE A 148 -12.97 -12.17 11.05
N ALA A 149 -13.19 -12.81 9.90
CA ALA A 149 -12.70 -12.31 8.64
C ALA A 149 -13.31 -10.94 8.29
N PHE A 150 -14.62 -10.78 8.50
CA PHE A 150 -15.30 -9.51 8.22
C PHE A 150 -14.93 -8.42 9.21
N GLU A 151 -14.71 -8.74 10.48
CA GLU A 151 -14.20 -7.79 11.46
C GLU A 151 -12.81 -7.26 11.06
N TYR A 152 -11.89 -8.16 10.70
CA TYR A 152 -10.58 -7.79 10.19
C TYR A 152 -10.69 -6.89 8.95
N LEU A 153 -11.48 -7.28 7.94
CA LEU A 153 -11.66 -6.51 6.71
C LEU A 153 -12.28 -5.13 6.98
N ARG A 154 -13.21 -5.04 7.92
CA ARG A 154 -13.79 -3.76 8.34
C ARG A 154 -12.76 -2.85 8.98
N ASN A 155 -11.89 -3.40 9.82
CA ASN A 155 -10.81 -2.63 10.44
C ASN A 155 -9.80 -2.13 9.40
N VAL A 156 -9.40 -2.98 8.45
CA VAL A 156 -8.53 -2.59 7.33
C VAL A 156 -9.18 -1.49 6.50
N TYR A 157 -10.45 -1.66 6.12
CA TYR A 157 -11.21 -0.66 5.35
C TYR A 157 -11.27 0.68 6.09
N SER A 158 -11.60 0.66 7.39
CA SER A 158 -11.68 1.88 8.19
C SER A 158 -10.32 2.57 8.32
N THR A 159 -9.24 1.81 8.48
CA THR A 159 -7.87 2.35 8.55
C THR A 159 -7.47 3.01 7.25
N ILE A 160 -7.66 2.35 6.11
CA ILE A 160 -7.35 2.89 4.78
C ILE A 160 -8.19 4.16 4.53
N LEU A 161 -9.50 4.10 4.81
CA LEU A 161 -10.39 5.23 4.58
C LEU A 161 -9.99 6.45 5.40
N LEU A 162 -9.69 6.27 6.69
CA LEU A 162 -9.38 7.38 7.59
C LEU A 162 -7.93 7.86 7.44
N LYS A 163 -6.96 6.95 7.42
CA LYS A 163 -5.54 7.29 7.37
C LYS A 163 -5.14 7.78 5.97
N ASP A 164 -5.52 7.05 4.93
CA ASP A 164 -4.99 7.33 3.59
C ASP A 164 -5.86 8.31 2.79
N VAL A 165 -7.18 8.20 2.88
CA VAL A 165 -8.06 9.04 2.06
C VAL A 165 -8.43 10.34 2.77
N VAL A 166 -8.89 10.27 4.02
CA VAL A 166 -9.35 11.45 4.76
C VAL A 166 -8.19 12.37 5.11
N ALA A 167 -7.10 11.81 5.67
CA ALA A 167 -5.96 12.61 6.10
C ALA A 167 -5.23 13.28 4.93
N HIS A 168 -5.03 12.54 3.82
CA HIS A 168 -4.27 13.06 2.68
C HIS A 168 -5.07 13.98 1.75
N GLN A 169 -6.38 13.78 1.63
CA GLN A 169 -7.24 14.58 0.75
C GLN A 169 -7.97 15.71 1.48
N ALA A 170 -7.67 15.92 2.77
CA ALA A 170 -8.33 16.92 3.63
C ALA A 170 -9.87 16.85 3.56
N ILE A 171 -10.43 15.65 3.45
CA ILE A 171 -11.87 15.44 3.36
C ILE A 171 -12.48 15.70 4.74
N ARG A 172 -13.36 16.71 4.80
CA ARG A 172 -14.01 17.12 6.05
C ARG A 172 -15.21 16.25 6.42
N ASP A 173 -15.92 15.73 5.43
CA ASP A 173 -17.13 14.91 5.62
C ASP A 173 -16.82 13.42 5.40
N VAL A 174 -16.45 12.74 6.48
CA VAL A 174 -16.17 11.30 6.47
C VAL A 174 -17.41 10.48 6.14
N SER A 175 -18.60 10.94 6.61
CA SER A 175 -19.87 10.26 6.34
C SER A 175 -20.22 10.31 4.85
N PHE A 176 -19.96 11.44 4.21
CA PHE A 176 -20.10 11.58 2.75
C PHE A 176 -19.23 10.56 2.00
N LEU A 177 -17.95 10.44 2.41
CA LEU A 177 -17.03 9.50 1.79
C LEU A 177 -17.48 8.05 1.99
N GLN A 178 -17.92 7.67 3.18
CA GLN A 178 -18.45 6.33 3.47
C GLN A 178 -19.68 6.00 2.61
N ASN A 179 -20.63 6.94 2.49
CA ASN A 179 -21.80 6.76 1.64
C ASN A 179 -21.44 6.66 0.16
N LEU A 180 -20.44 7.41 -0.30
CA LEU A 180 -19.92 7.30 -1.65
C LEU A 180 -19.30 5.93 -1.92
N CYS A 181 -18.46 5.42 -1.01
CA CYS A 181 -17.89 4.08 -1.11
C CYS A 181 -18.96 2.99 -1.12
N GLN A 182 -20.00 3.14 -0.29
CA GLN A 182 -21.14 2.21 -0.27
C GLN A 182 -21.89 2.23 -1.62
N PHE A 183 -22.18 3.42 -2.14
CA PHE A 183 -22.82 3.55 -3.46
C PHE A 183 -22.03 2.87 -4.57
N ILE A 184 -20.70 3.08 -4.59
CA ILE A 184 -19.82 2.46 -5.58
C ILE A 184 -19.84 0.93 -5.44
N ALA A 185 -19.77 0.42 -4.21
CA ALA A 185 -19.77 -1.02 -3.95
C ALA A 185 -21.10 -1.67 -4.38
N ASP A 186 -22.25 -1.02 -4.12
CA ASP A 186 -23.57 -1.51 -4.48
C ASP A 186 -23.82 -1.50 -6.00
N ASN A 187 -23.05 -0.70 -6.75
CA ASN A 187 -23.19 -0.53 -8.19
C ASN A 187 -22.03 -1.17 -8.99
N VAL A 188 -21.21 -2.02 -8.37
CA VAL A 188 -20.14 -2.74 -9.07
C VAL A 188 -20.71 -3.56 -10.24
N GLY A 189 -20.18 -3.36 -11.45
CA GLY A 189 -20.66 -4.01 -12.65
C GLY A 189 -21.86 -3.33 -13.35
N SER A 190 -22.36 -2.21 -12.79
CA SER A 190 -23.44 -1.41 -13.36
C SER A 190 -22.93 -0.09 -13.92
N LEU A 191 -23.60 0.46 -14.93
CA LEU A 191 -23.34 1.82 -15.39
C LEU A 191 -23.97 2.83 -14.46
N PHE A 192 -23.19 3.82 -14.04
CA PHE A 192 -23.70 4.95 -13.26
C PHE A 192 -23.08 6.27 -13.71
N SER A 193 -23.74 7.37 -13.39
CA SER A 193 -23.31 8.72 -13.75
C SER A 193 -23.01 9.54 -12.49
N VAL A 194 -22.29 10.64 -12.65
CA VAL A 194 -22.08 11.63 -11.58
C VAL A 194 -23.41 12.14 -11.02
N LYS A 195 -24.44 12.26 -11.87
CA LYS A 195 -25.79 12.65 -11.44
C LYS A 195 -26.38 11.60 -10.51
N ASN A 196 -26.30 10.31 -10.86
CA ASN A 196 -26.81 9.22 -10.02
C ASN A 196 -26.14 9.23 -8.62
N ILE A 197 -24.84 9.47 -8.57
CA ILE A 197 -24.09 9.62 -7.31
C ILE A 197 -24.63 10.81 -6.51
N SER A 198 -24.78 11.97 -7.16
CA SER A 198 -25.28 13.18 -6.50
C SER A 198 -26.69 13.00 -5.94
N ASP A 199 -27.58 12.37 -6.69
CA ASP A 199 -28.96 12.14 -6.27
C ASP A 199 -29.03 11.14 -5.10
N TYR A 200 -28.23 10.07 -5.13
CA TYR A 200 -28.09 9.14 -4.00
C TYR A 200 -27.60 9.85 -2.73
N LEU A 201 -26.54 10.62 -2.82
CA LEU A 201 -25.96 11.32 -1.67
C LEU A 201 -26.89 12.39 -1.09
N LYS A 202 -27.69 13.05 -1.93
CA LYS A 202 -28.75 13.96 -1.47
C LYS A 202 -29.85 13.22 -0.71
N SER A 203 -30.29 12.06 -1.20
CA SER A 203 -31.31 11.24 -0.53
C SER A 203 -30.86 10.79 0.87
N GLN A 204 -29.58 10.46 1.04
CA GLN A 204 -29.02 10.08 2.33
C GLN A 204 -28.97 11.24 3.35
N ARG A 205 -28.81 12.49 2.89
CA ARG A 205 -28.86 13.68 3.76
C ARG A 205 -30.29 13.98 4.26
N ILE A 206 -31.28 13.71 3.44
CA ILE A 206 -32.71 13.96 3.79
C ILE A 206 -33.22 12.94 4.81
N SER A 207 -32.63 11.73 4.83
CA SER A 207 -33.08 10.64 5.72
C SER A 207 -32.49 10.70 7.14
N LYS A 208 -31.63 11.66 7.47
CA LYS A 208 -31.17 11.89 8.85
C LYS A 208 -32.00 12.99 9.47
N PRO A 209 -32.85 12.71 10.50
CA PRO A 209 -33.49 13.75 11.25
C PRO A 209 -32.44 14.66 11.88
N VAL A 210 -32.62 15.97 11.75
CA VAL A 210 -31.83 16.97 12.46
C VAL A 210 -32.16 16.81 13.93
N SER A 211 -31.27 16.23 14.71
CA SER A 211 -31.33 16.17 16.19
C SER A 211 -30.55 17.32 16.76
#